data_d16162abca5fd45eeabcd2faca997f0f
#
_entry.id   d16162abca5fd45eeabcd2faca997f0f
#
_cell.length_a   1.000
_cell.length_b   1.000
_cell.length_c   1.000
_cell.angle_alpha   90.00
_cell.angle_beta   90.00
_cell.angle_gamma   90.00
#
_symmetry.space_group_name_H-M   'P 1'
#
loop_
_entity.id
_entity.type
_entity.pdbx_description
1 polymer ?
#
loop_
_entity_poly.entity_id
_entity_poly.type
_entity_poly.pdbx_seq_one_letter_code
_entity_poly.pdbx_strand_id
1 'polypeptide(L)'
;MTATAGNFFEDFRLGQRLVHATPRTLGEADAALYTALTGSRFILQSSAPFARRLGHHACPLDDLLVFNTVFGKSVPDISQNAIANLGYAEGRFFKPLYAGTTLSAVSEVIGLKENSSGDSGIVTVRTEGLDENDERVLGFVRWVMVRKRDPKSPAPAAHVPELAGAVAAGLLIAPHQVDFGAFSETAQSGSPLLWDDYQTGMKIDHADGVTVEEAEHMMAARLYQNTARVHLNQLEQAQSRFGKRLVYGGHVLSLARALSFNGLANAVQILAINSGRHVAPVFAGDTLFAWSEVLDRHELRKDCGALRLRLVATKNDPCHGFPLRDEHGTYLPQVVLDFDIWALMPRR
;
A
#
# COMPACT_ATOMS: atom_id res chain seq x y z
N MET A 1 24.67 -17.52 19.79
CA MET A 1 23.28 -17.16 19.45
C MET A 1 23.21 -17.02 17.94
N THR A 2 22.46 -17.86 17.25
CA THR A 2 22.16 -17.69 15.83
C THR A 2 21.08 -16.62 15.69
N ALA A 3 21.32 -15.60 14.86
CA ALA A 3 20.29 -14.65 14.49
C ALA A 3 19.08 -15.40 13.90
N THR A 4 17.88 -14.96 14.18
CA THR A 4 16.67 -15.57 13.61
C THR A 4 16.69 -15.39 12.08
N ALA A 5 16.64 -16.52 11.36
CA ALA A 5 16.65 -16.53 9.89
C ALA A 5 15.28 -16.13 9.28
N GLY A 6 14.33 -15.69 10.11
CA GLY A 6 12.92 -15.53 9.75
C GLY A 6 12.18 -16.88 9.76
N ASN A 7 10.86 -16.83 9.70
CA ASN A 7 10.04 -18.04 9.65
C ASN A 7 10.00 -18.60 8.22
N PHE A 8 9.93 -19.92 8.12
CA PHE A 8 9.61 -20.69 6.93
C PHE A 8 8.16 -21.19 7.00
N PHE A 9 7.63 -21.73 5.93
CA PHE A 9 6.21 -22.10 5.87
C PHE A 9 5.79 -23.07 6.99
N GLU A 10 6.63 -24.05 7.31
CA GLU A 10 6.38 -25.06 8.36
C GLU A 10 6.43 -24.50 9.79
N ASP A 11 6.95 -23.29 9.97
CA ASP A 11 7.03 -22.63 11.30
C ASP A 11 5.71 -21.94 11.69
N PHE A 12 4.80 -21.71 10.73
CA PHE A 12 3.54 -21.04 10.97
C PHE A 12 2.44 -21.98 11.48
N ARG A 13 1.56 -21.45 12.32
CA ARG A 13 0.37 -22.13 12.86
C ARG A 13 -0.86 -21.24 12.72
N LEU A 14 -2.00 -21.84 12.40
CA LEU A 14 -3.28 -21.12 12.35
C LEU A 14 -3.59 -20.53 13.74
N GLY A 15 -4.03 -19.27 13.79
CA GLY A 15 -4.26 -18.51 15.02
C GLY A 15 -2.99 -18.00 15.71
N GLN A 16 -1.80 -18.27 15.16
CA GLN A 16 -0.54 -17.77 15.73
C GLN A 16 -0.52 -16.24 15.71
N ARG A 17 -0.30 -15.64 16.89
CA ARG A 17 -0.11 -14.20 17.03
C ARG A 17 1.38 -13.87 17.05
N LEU A 18 1.77 -12.91 16.20
CA LEU A 18 3.13 -12.42 16.03
C LEU A 18 3.16 -10.94 16.43
N VAL A 19 3.91 -10.60 17.46
CA VAL A 19 4.19 -9.21 17.84
C VAL A 19 5.51 -8.81 17.21
N HIS A 20 5.47 -7.84 16.30
CA HIS A 20 6.64 -7.48 15.51
C HIS A 20 7.54 -6.48 16.24
N ALA A 21 8.82 -6.80 16.34
CA ALA A 21 9.84 -5.87 16.82
C ALA A 21 10.30 -4.98 15.65
N THR A 22 10.67 -3.77 15.85
CA THR A 22 10.67 -2.87 16.99
C THR A 22 9.63 -1.77 16.73
N PRO A 23 9.03 -1.08 17.72
CA PRO A 23 8.20 0.09 17.46
C PRO A 23 9.01 1.16 16.73
N ARG A 24 8.31 2.03 15.98
CA ARG A 24 8.95 3.13 15.25
C ARG A 24 8.15 4.42 15.36
N THR A 25 8.78 5.47 15.85
CA THR A 25 8.24 6.83 15.77
C THR A 25 8.46 7.39 14.37
N LEU A 26 7.41 7.85 13.70
CA LEU A 26 7.47 8.58 12.44
C LEU A 26 7.58 10.07 12.73
N GLY A 27 8.66 10.69 12.27
CA GLY A 27 8.91 12.12 12.45
C GLY A 27 8.63 12.93 11.16
N GLU A 28 8.77 14.25 11.26
CA GLU A 28 8.68 15.15 10.10
C GLU A 28 9.73 14.82 9.03
N ALA A 29 10.92 14.36 9.44
CA ALA A 29 11.97 13.94 8.51
C ALA A 29 11.55 12.71 7.68
N ASP A 30 10.81 11.77 8.28
CA ASP A 30 10.28 10.61 7.54
C ASP A 30 9.23 11.04 6.52
N ALA A 31 8.33 11.96 6.88
CA ALA A 31 7.33 12.53 5.98
C ALA A 31 7.99 13.31 4.82
N ALA A 32 9.00 14.13 5.12
CA ALA A 32 9.75 14.86 4.11
C ALA A 32 10.50 13.94 3.15
N LEU A 33 11.15 12.90 3.69
CA LEU A 33 11.84 11.89 2.89
C LEU A 33 10.86 11.10 2.01
N TYR A 34 9.70 10.70 2.55
CA TYR A 34 8.65 10.04 1.76
C TYR A 34 8.18 10.90 0.60
N THR A 35 7.91 12.19 0.86
CA THR A 35 7.51 13.14 -0.18
C THR A 35 8.59 13.30 -1.25
N ALA A 36 9.87 13.39 -0.86
CA ALA A 36 10.99 13.49 -1.80
C ALA A 36 11.14 12.22 -2.67
N LEU A 37 10.97 11.03 -2.07
CA LEU A 37 11.09 9.75 -2.77
C LEU A 37 9.92 9.44 -3.70
N THR A 38 8.73 9.99 -3.43
CA THR A 38 7.52 9.70 -4.22
C THR A 38 7.13 10.83 -5.16
N GLY A 39 7.58 12.06 -4.89
CA GLY A 39 7.11 13.25 -5.59
C GLY A 39 5.65 13.61 -5.26
N SER A 40 5.10 13.12 -4.14
CA SER A 40 3.71 13.37 -3.72
C SER A 40 3.46 14.87 -3.52
N ARG A 41 2.36 15.38 -4.07
CA ARG A 41 1.98 16.81 -4.04
C ARG A 41 0.62 17.03 -3.38
N PHE A 42 0.03 16.02 -2.74
CA PHE A 42 -1.29 16.16 -2.11
C PHE A 42 -1.26 17.22 -1.02
N ILE A 43 -2.24 18.11 -1.07
CA ILE A 43 -2.21 19.37 -0.33
C ILE A 43 -2.20 19.21 1.20
N LEU A 44 -2.83 18.15 1.74
CA LEU A 44 -2.85 17.90 3.18
C LEU A 44 -1.47 17.61 3.74
N GLN A 45 -0.61 16.94 2.97
CA GLN A 45 0.77 16.60 3.33
C GLN A 45 1.74 17.73 2.98
N SER A 46 1.36 18.61 2.04
CA SER A 46 2.26 19.64 1.50
C SER A 46 2.10 21.01 2.16
N SER A 47 0.93 21.32 2.75
CA SER A 47 0.62 22.65 3.26
C SER A 47 0.06 22.63 4.68
N ALA A 48 0.91 22.89 5.68
CA ALA A 48 0.48 23.00 7.06
C ALA A 48 -0.58 24.11 7.32
N PRO A 49 -0.51 25.30 6.69
CA PRO A 49 -1.60 26.28 6.80
C PRO A 49 -2.92 25.75 6.24
N PHE A 50 -2.89 25.00 5.14
CA PHE A 50 -4.08 24.42 4.55
C PHE A 50 -4.66 23.31 5.44
N ALA A 51 -3.84 22.39 5.92
CA ALA A 51 -4.27 21.33 6.82
C ALA A 51 -4.93 21.90 8.10
N ARG A 52 -4.34 22.96 8.68
CA ARG A 52 -4.92 23.64 9.85
C ARG A 52 -6.27 24.31 9.57
N ARG A 53 -6.48 24.89 8.38
CA ARG A 53 -7.79 25.44 8.00
C ARG A 53 -8.89 24.40 7.98
N LEU A 54 -8.56 23.16 7.61
CA LEU A 54 -9.50 22.05 7.63
C LEU A 54 -9.71 21.46 9.03
N GLY A 55 -8.99 21.90 10.06
CA GLY A 55 -9.13 21.40 11.43
C GLY A 55 -8.05 20.39 11.86
N HIS A 56 -7.08 20.04 11.00
CA HIS A 56 -5.92 19.29 11.44
C HIS A 56 -4.99 20.18 12.28
N HIS A 57 -4.38 19.65 13.33
CA HIS A 57 -3.38 20.40 14.12
C HIS A 57 -2.03 20.55 13.40
N ALA A 58 -1.72 19.62 12.50
CA ALA A 58 -0.52 19.60 11.66
C ALA A 58 -0.83 18.91 10.33
N CYS A 59 0.14 18.85 9.41
CA CYS A 59 0.02 17.98 8.24
C CYS A 59 -0.12 16.52 8.69
N PRO A 60 -1.16 15.78 8.27
CA PRO A 60 -1.21 14.35 8.53
C PRO A 60 -0.10 13.65 7.74
N LEU A 61 0.43 12.55 8.30
CA LEU A 61 1.31 11.65 7.57
C LEU A 61 0.57 11.04 6.37
N ASP A 62 1.29 10.79 5.28
CA ASP A 62 0.71 10.10 4.13
C ASP A 62 0.28 8.68 4.51
N ASP A 63 -0.92 8.29 4.11
CA ASP A 63 -1.50 6.99 4.45
C ASP A 63 -0.62 5.81 4.00
N LEU A 64 0.06 5.95 2.84
CA LEU A 64 0.96 4.91 2.34
C LEU A 64 2.32 4.91 3.05
N LEU A 65 2.78 6.02 3.63
CA LEU A 65 3.92 5.99 4.55
C LEU A 65 3.58 5.15 5.79
N VAL A 66 2.40 5.35 6.36
CA VAL A 66 1.90 4.57 7.51
C VAL A 66 1.75 3.10 7.13
N PHE A 67 1.06 2.80 6.03
CA PHE A 67 0.86 1.44 5.53
C PHE A 67 2.18 0.71 5.32
N ASN A 68 3.12 1.31 4.59
CA ASN A 68 4.41 0.71 4.28
C ASN A 68 5.27 0.51 5.53
N THR A 69 5.16 1.39 6.54
CA THR A 69 5.86 1.22 7.83
C THR A 69 5.30 0.03 8.61
N VAL A 70 3.98 -0.07 8.77
CA VAL A 70 3.34 -1.22 9.44
C VAL A 70 3.64 -2.53 8.69
N PHE A 71 3.59 -2.50 7.35
CA PHE A 71 3.99 -3.64 6.54
C PHE A 71 5.44 -4.03 6.78
N GLY A 72 6.36 -3.06 6.73
CA GLY A 72 7.80 -3.27 6.93
C GLY A 72 8.12 -3.93 8.27
N LYS A 73 7.41 -3.55 9.35
CA LYS A 73 7.53 -4.18 10.67
C LYS A 73 7.23 -5.67 10.65
N SER A 74 6.29 -6.10 9.83
CA SER A 74 5.89 -7.52 9.75
C SER A 74 6.82 -8.39 8.90
N VAL A 75 7.73 -7.80 8.13
CA VAL A 75 8.61 -8.53 7.18
C VAL A 75 9.54 -9.52 7.86
N PRO A 76 10.27 -9.18 8.95
CA PRO A 76 11.20 -10.12 9.58
C PRO A 76 10.55 -11.44 10.00
N ASP A 77 9.30 -11.38 10.49
CA ASP A 77 8.61 -12.56 11.02
C ASP A 77 7.78 -13.30 9.97
N ILE A 78 7.22 -12.57 8.97
CA ILE A 78 6.27 -13.17 8.03
C ILE A 78 6.90 -13.44 6.67
N SER A 79 7.67 -12.50 6.13
CA SER A 79 8.07 -12.54 4.72
C SER A 79 9.57 -12.43 4.46
N GLN A 80 10.42 -12.63 5.49
CA GLN A 80 11.86 -12.66 5.29
C GLN A 80 12.31 -13.77 4.31
N ASN A 81 11.62 -14.90 4.32
CA ASN A 81 11.83 -16.03 3.43
C ASN A 81 10.74 -16.17 2.36
N ALA A 82 9.99 -15.08 2.09
CA ALA A 82 8.96 -15.10 1.08
C ALA A 82 9.56 -15.12 -0.33
N ILE A 83 8.84 -15.80 -1.23
CA ILE A 83 9.07 -15.78 -2.67
C ILE A 83 8.40 -14.56 -3.28
N ALA A 84 7.15 -14.28 -2.84
CA ALA A 84 6.36 -13.15 -3.32
C ALA A 84 5.25 -12.78 -2.31
N ASN A 85 4.90 -11.50 -2.24
CA ASN A 85 3.63 -11.05 -1.69
C ASN A 85 2.58 -11.10 -2.80
N LEU A 86 1.49 -11.85 -2.59
CA LEU A 86 0.56 -12.20 -3.66
C LEU A 86 -0.65 -11.28 -3.72
N GLY A 87 -1.01 -10.64 -2.59
CA GLY A 87 -2.14 -9.74 -2.57
C GLY A 87 -2.51 -9.18 -1.21
N TYR A 88 -3.49 -8.29 -1.23
CA TYR A 88 -4.04 -7.58 -0.08
C TYR A 88 -5.57 -7.59 -0.13
N ALA A 89 -6.19 -7.52 1.04
CA ALA A 89 -7.63 -7.35 1.21
C ALA A 89 -7.94 -6.64 2.54
N GLU A 90 -9.18 -6.15 2.66
CA GLU A 90 -9.77 -5.64 3.91
C GLU A 90 -8.93 -4.55 4.60
N GLY A 91 -8.12 -3.80 3.83
CA GLY A 91 -7.31 -2.70 4.36
C GLY A 91 -8.19 -1.54 4.83
N ARG A 92 -8.01 -1.06 6.08
CA ARG A 92 -8.76 0.08 6.62
C ARG A 92 -7.85 0.99 7.42
N PHE A 93 -7.97 2.29 7.17
CA PHE A 93 -7.37 3.34 7.98
C PHE A 93 -8.41 3.84 8.98
N PHE A 94 -8.05 3.95 10.26
CA PHE A 94 -9.01 4.26 11.33
C PHE A 94 -8.95 5.71 11.78
N LYS A 95 -7.80 6.36 11.64
CA LYS A 95 -7.59 7.77 11.98
C LYS A 95 -6.38 8.35 11.25
N PRO A 96 -6.34 9.67 10.99
CA PRO A 96 -5.13 10.32 10.51
C PRO A 96 -4.04 10.27 11.58
N LEU A 97 -2.78 10.12 11.15
CA LEU A 97 -1.61 10.15 12.02
C LEU A 97 -0.76 11.39 11.74
N TYR A 98 0.03 11.77 12.72
CA TYR A 98 0.88 12.95 12.66
C TYR A 98 2.32 12.61 13.07
N ALA A 99 3.25 13.49 12.70
CA ALA A 99 4.64 13.36 13.14
C ALA A 99 4.72 13.30 14.67
N GLY A 100 5.51 12.37 15.18
CA GLY A 100 5.61 12.05 16.60
C GLY A 100 4.89 10.76 17.00
N THR A 101 3.96 10.25 16.20
CA THR A 101 3.29 8.97 16.47
C THR A 101 4.26 7.80 16.38
N THR A 102 4.23 6.93 17.39
CA THR A 102 5.01 5.68 17.43
C THR A 102 4.15 4.50 17.01
N LEU A 103 4.55 3.83 15.92
CA LEU A 103 3.85 2.69 15.36
C LEU A 103 4.45 1.37 15.85
N SER A 104 3.59 0.47 16.28
CA SER A 104 3.86 -0.96 16.45
C SER A 104 2.99 -1.79 15.50
N ALA A 105 3.31 -3.07 15.33
CA ALA A 105 2.54 -3.95 14.48
C ALA A 105 2.37 -5.33 15.11
N VAL A 106 1.20 -5.93 14.90
CA VAL A 106 0.84 -7.28 15.34
C VAL A 106 0.16 -8.00 14.18
N SER A 107 0.48 -9.28 14.00
CA SER A 107 -0.19 -10.10 12.98
C SER A 107 -0.76 -11.37 13.59
N GLU A 108 -1.87 -11.82 13.02
CA GLU A 108 -2.46 -13.13 13.28
C GLU A 108 -2.44 -13.95 11.98
N VAL A 109 -2.01 -15.21 12.07
CA VAL A 109 -2.06 -16.16 10.95
C VAL A 109 -3.50 -16.67 10.81
N ILE A 110 -4.18 -16.23 9.76
CA ILE A 110 -5.59 -16.58 9.51
C ILE A 110 -5.77 -17.60 8.39
N GLY A 111 -4.69 -18.01 7.71
CA GLY A 111 -4.75 -19.02 6.67
C GLY A 111 -3.40 -19.61 6.34
N LEU A 112 -3.41 -20.90 5.98
CA LEU A 112 -2.24 -21.68 5.57
C LEU A 112 -2.63 -22.64 4.46
N LYS A 113 -1.85 -22.70 3.38
CA LYS A 113 -2.05 -23.64 2.28
C LYS A 113 -0.73 -24.00 1.63
N GLU A 114 -0.32 -25.26 1.69
CA GLU A 114 0.85 -25.74 0.95
C GLU A 114 0.61 -25.68 -0.57
N ASN A 115 1.61 -25.31 -1.33
CA ASN A 115 1.58 -25.35 -2.79
C ASN A 115 1.76 -26.80 -3.28
N SER A 116 1.26 -27.09 -4.46
CA SER A 116 1.35 -28.45 -5.07
C SER A 116 2.77 -28.92 -5.30
N SER A 117 3.75 -28.01 -5.41
CA SER A 117 5.18 -28.34 -5.52
C SER A 117 5.78 -28.91 -4.23
N GLY A 118 5.15 -28.67 -3.07
CA GLY A 118 5.63 -29.10 -1.77
C GLY A 118 6.84 -28.34 -1.20
N ASP A 119 7.38 -27.37 -1.93
CA ASP A 119 8.57 -26.58 -1.55
C ASP A 119 8.25 -25.22 -0.90
N SER A 120 6.99 -24.86 -0.91
CA SER A 120 6.48 -23.57 -0.42
C SER A 120 5.00 -23.66 -0.03
N GLY A 121 4.49 -22.62 0.61
CA GLY A 121 3.07 -22.49 0.90
C GLY A 121 2.65 -21.04 1.05
N ILE A 122 1.35 -20.83 1.03
CA ILE A 122 0.72 -19.52 1.20
C ILE A 122 0.38 -19.33 2.68
N VAL A 123 0.88 -18.26 3.26
CA VAL A 123 0.56 -17.78 4.60
C VAL A 123 -0.31 -16.54 4.46
N THR A 124 -1.53 -16.59 4.98
CA THR A 124 -2.43 -15.44 5.03
C THR A 124 -2.43 -14.87 6.44
N VAL A 125 -2.17 -13.59 6.57
CA VAL A 125 -2.12 -12.90 7.87
C VAL A 125 -3.01 -11.67 7.86
N ARG A 126 -3.66 -11.42 9.02
CA ARG A 126 -4.26 -10.13 9.36
C ARG A 126 -3.26 -9.36 10.18
N THR A 127 -2.87 -8.19 9.71
CA THR A 127 -1.91 -7.30 10.38
C THR A 127 -2.63 -6.06 10.87
N GLU A 128 -2.40 -5.68 12.12
CA GLU A 128 -2.85 -4.43 12.72
C GLU A 128 -1.66 -3.55 13.04
N GLY A 129 -1.73 -2.28 12.66
CA GLY A 129 -0.87 -1.21 13.12
C GLY A 129 -1.51 -0.52 14.32
N LEU A 130 -0.72 -0.32 15.37
CA LEU A 130 -1.15 0.30 16.61
C LEU A 130 -0.29 1.54 16.88
N ASP A 131 -0.86 2.56 17.50
CA ASP A 131 -0.10 3.70 18.01
C ASP A 131 0.48 3.42 19.41
N GLU A 132 1.08 4.42 20.03
CA GLU A 132 1.67 4.37 21.37
C GLU A 132 0.66 4.13 22.51
N ASN A 133 -0.64 4.27 22.23
CA ASN A 133 -1.75 4.03 23.17
C ASN A 133 -2.43 2.69 22.92
N ASP A 134 -1.84 1.81 22.08
CA ASP A 134 -2.42 0.55 21.62
C ASP A 134 -3.74 0.73 20.83
N GLU A 135 -4.02 1.93 20.31
CA GLU A 135 -5.17 2.17 19.46
C GLU A 135 -4.87 1.77 18.01
N ARG A 136 -5.83 1.09 17.36
CA ARG A 136 -5.69 0.71 15.96
C ARG A 136 -5.69 1.91 15.05
N VAL A 137 -4.65 2.02 14.23
CA VAL A 137 -4.48 3.07 13.21
C VAL A 137 -4.70 2.54 11.79
N LEU A 138 -4.36 1.27 11.58
CA LEU A 138 -4.46 0.56 10.31
C LEU A 138 -4.70 -0.92 10.56
N GLY A 139 -5.50 -1.57 9.72
CA GLY A 139 -5.61 -3.03 9.68
C GLY A 139 -5.71 -3.49 8.22
N PHE A 140 -5.08 -4.61 7.86
CA PHE A 140 -5.18 -5.21 6.53
C PHE A 140 -4.91 -6.71 6.56
N VAL A 141 -5.40 -7.41 5.56
CA VAL A 141 -5.05 -8.79 5.28
C VAL A 141 -4.09 -8.84 4.10
N ARG A 142 -3.07 -9.70 4.18
CA ARG A 142 -2.20 -10.03 3.06
C ARG A 142 -1.89 -11.51 3.02
N TRP A 143 -1.53 -12.03 1.85
CA TRP A 143 -1.07 -13.39 1.70
C TRP A 143 0.24 -13.43 0.93
N VAL A 144 1.14 -14.25 1.46
CA VAL A 144 2.52 -14.36 0.96
C VAL A 144 2.85 -15.82 0.67
N MET A 145 3.60 -16.04 -0.39
CA MET A 145 4.20 -17.33 -0.69
C MET A 145 5.53 -17.42 0.05
N VAL A 146 5.62 -18.34 1.00
CA VAL A 146 6.80 -18.54 1.85
C VAL A 146 7.42 -19.91 1.54
N ARG A 147 8.75 -19.95 1.44
CA ARG A 147 9.52 -21.19 1.21
C ARG A 147 9.41 -22.11 2.43
N LYS A 148 9.51 -23.40 2.20
CA LYS A 148 9.85 -24.39 3.23
C LYS A 148 11.37 -24.45 3.40
N ARG A 149 11.80 -24.68 4.63
CA ARG A 149 13.23 -24.99 4.96
C ARG A 149 13.55 -26.41 4.54
N ASP A 150 12.64 -27.34 4.85
CA ASP A 150 12.70 -28.74 4.43
C ASP A 150 11.43 -29.09 3.64
N PRO A 151 11.54 -29.33 2.31
CA PRO A 151 10.39 -29.73 1.51
C PRO A 151 9.67 -31.00 2.00
N LYS A 152 10.35 -31.84 2.78
CA LYS A 152 9.77 -33.07 3.36
C LYS A 152 9.03 -32.82 4.69
N SER A 153 9.12 -31.63 5.27
CA SER A 153 8.36 -31.29 6.48
C SER A 153 6.86 -31.49 6.23
N PRO A 154 6.11 -32.05 7.19
CA PRO A 154 4.66 -32.18 7.03
C PRO A 154 4.02 -30.79 6.90
N ALA A 155 3.05 -30.71 6.00
CA ALA A 155 2.27 -29.49 5.82
C ALA A 155 1.36 -29.25 7.05
N PRO A 156 1.19 -28.00 7.48
CA PRO A 156 0.12 -27.67 8.41
C PRO A 156 -1.26 -27.94 7.76
N ALA A 157 -2.30 -28.14 8.59
CA ALA A 157 -3.65 -28.31 8.08
C ALA A 157 -4.05 -27.09 7.22
N ALA A 158 -4.54 -27.36 6.00
CA ALA A 158 -4.92 -26.32 5.09
C ALA A 158 -6.14 -25.55 5.58
N HIS A 159 -6.06 -24.22 5.59
CA HIS A 159 -7.17 -23.32 5.84
C HIS A 159 -7.02 -22.09 4.94
N VAL A 160 -8.05 -21.80 4.15
CA VAL A 160 -8.09 -20.59 3.30
C VAL A 160 -9.26 -19.75 3.79
N PRO A 161 -8.98 -18.54 4.35
CA PRO A 161 -10.04 -17.69 4.86
C PRO A 161 -10.91 -17.14 3.72
N GLU A 162 -12.19 -16.96 3.98
CA GLU A 162 -13.05 -16.12 3.15
C GLU A 162 -12.75 -14.66 3.42
N LEU A 163 -12.48 -13.88 2.36
CA LEU A 163 -12.18 -12.47 2.43
C LEU A 163 -13.22 -11.67 1.65
N ALA A 164 -13.60 -10.52 2.19
CA ALA A 164 -14.52 -9.63 1.50
C ALA A 164 -13.89 -9.10 0.20
N GLY A 165 -14.66 -9.06 -0.88
CA GLY A 165 -14.19 -8.52 -2.17
C GLY A 165 -13.92 -7.01 -2.15
N ALA A 166 -14.51 -6.29 -1.18
CA ALA A 166 -14.26 -4.88 -0.90
C ALA A 166 -14.65 -4.53 0.53
N VAL A 167 -14.07 -3.48 1.08
CA VAL A 167 -14.51 -2.86 2.32
C VAL A 167 -15.85 -2.18 2.05
N ALA A 168 -16.87 -2.54 2.84
CA ALA A 168 -18.20 -1.94 2.70
C ALA A 168 -18.13 -0.44 2.97
N ALA A 169 -18.81 0.36 2.15
CA ALA A 169 -18.79 1.82 2.25
C ALA A 169 -19.21 2.36 3.62
N GLY A 170 -20.16 1.68 4.29
CA GLY A 170 -20.59 2.03 5.65
C GLY A 170 -19.54 1.79 6.75
N LEU A 171 -18.41 1.17 6.43
CA LEU A 171 -17.29 0.96 7.34
C LEU A 171 -16.15 1.99 7.13
N LEU A 172 -16.28 2.89 6.15
CA LEU A 172 -15.32 3.95 5.90
C LEU A 172 -15.39 5.02 6.98
N ILE A 173 -14.26 5.55 7.40
CA ILE A 173 -14.17 6.53 8.48
C ILE A 173 -13.59 7.82 7.91
N ALA A 174 -14.42 8.85 7.74
CA ALA A 174 -13.94 10.20 7.51
C ALA A 174 -13.52 10.85 8.85
N PRO A 175 -12.40 11.59 8.92
CA PRO A 175 -11.95 12.25 10.14
C PRO A 175 -13.03 13.23 10.66
N HIS A 176 -13.55 13.00 11.86
CA HIS A 176 -14.69 13.79 12.42
C HIS A 176 -14.33 15.25 12.71
N GLN A 177 -13.07 15.52 13.08
CA GLN A 177 -12.56 16.86 13.40
C GLN A 177 -12.25 17.72 12.17
N VAL A 178 -12.35 17.16 10.96
CA VAL A 178 -12.00 17.85 9.72
C VAL A 178 -13.24 18.41 9.06
N ASP A 179 -13.23 19.71 8.74
CA ASP A 179 -14.27 20.42 7.99
C ASP A 179 -13.84 20.56 6.52
N PHE A 180 -14.35 19.69 5.67
CA PHE A 180 -14.08 19.74 4.24
C PHE A 180 -14.84 20.86 3.51
N GLY A 181 -15.82 21.49 4.14
CA GLY A 181 -16.46 22.70 3.61
C GLY A 181 -15.48 23.88 3.43
N ALA A 182 -14.41 23.91 4.22
CA ALA A 182 -13.32 24.87 4.05
C ALA A 182 -12.42 24.59 2.83
N PHE A 183 -12.65 23.51 2.09
CA PHE A 183 -11.92 23.14 0.87
C PHE A 183 -12.36 23.93 -0.37
N SER A 184 -13.13 25.01 -0.22
CA SER A 184 -13.67 25.81 -1.33
C SER A 184 -12.63 26.48 -2.22
N GLU A 185 -11.39 26.69 -1.70
CA GLU A 185 -10.29 27.29 -2.47
C GLU A 185 -9.45 26.23 -3.20
N THR A 186 -10.07 25.59 -4.19
CA THR A 186 -9.45 24.53 -4.99
C THR A 186 -8.21 24.96 -5.79
N ALA A 187 -8.03 26.26 -6.02
CA ALA A 187 -6.84 26.79 -6.71
C ALA A 187 -5.51 26.37 -6.01
N GLN A 188 -5.52 26.22 -4.69
CA GLN A 188 -4.31 25.80 -3.94
C GLN A 188 -4.05 24.29 -4.02
N SER A 189 -5.08 23.49 -4.26
CA SER A 189 -4.94 22.04 -4.35
C SER A 189 -4.49 21.55 -5.72
N GLY A 190 -4.51 22.42 -6.73
CA GLY A 190 -4.08 22.10 -8.08
C GLY A 190 -5.17 21.50 -8.98
N SER A 191 -6.43 21.40 -8.52
CA SER A 191 -7.56 20.93 -9.32
C SER A 191 -8.88 21.56 -8.87
N PRO A 192 -9.74 21.99 -9.79
CA PRO A 192 -11.10 22.44 -9.46
C PRO A 192 -12.08 21.29 -9.23
N LEU A 193 -11.68 20.04 -9.55
CA LEU A 193 -12.56 18.88 -9.51
C LEU A 193 -12.76 18.38 -8.08
N LEU A 194 -14.01 18.23 -7.68
CA LEU A 194 -14.44 17.70 -6.40
C LEU A 194 -15.22 16.39 -6.60
N TRP A 195 -15.61 15.74 -5.53
CA TRP A 195 -16.31 14.45 -5.57
C TRP A 195 -17.51 14.44 -6.54
N ASP A 196 -18.24 15.56 -6.63
CA ASP A 196 -19.45 15.71 -7.47
C ASP A 196 -19.13 15.62 -8.98
N ASP A 197 -17.88 15.89 -9.38
CA ASP A 197 -17.46 15.91 -10.80
C ASP A 197 -17.08 14.52 -11.34
N TYR A 198 -16.97 13.52 -10.48
CA TYR A 198 -16.59 12.17 -10.89
C TYR A 198 -17.81 11.27 -11.03
N GLN A 199 -17.78 10.36 -11.98
CA GLN A 199 -18.83 9.37 -12.24
C GLN A 199 -18.26 7.97 -12.33
N THR A 200 -19.02 6.98 -11.89
CA THR A 200 -18.66 5.56 -12.06
C THR A 200 -18.40 5.22 -13.52
N GLY A 201 -17.32 4.51 -13.79
CA GLY A 201 -16.83 4.16 -15.12
C GLY A 201 -15.89 5.21 -15.73
N MET A 202 -15.74 6.41 -15.12
CA MET A 202 -14.77 7.40 -15.59
C MET A 202 -13.35 6.87 -15.45
N LYS A 203 -12.55 6.97 -16.52
CA LYS A 203 -11.15 6.61 -16.56
C LYS A 203 -10.27 7.84 -16.70
N ILE A 204 -9.14 7.86 -16.00
CA ILE A 204 -8.24 9.01 -15.91
C ILE A 204 -6.83 8.51 -16.18
N ASP A 205 -6.23 8.97 -17.27
CA ASP A 205 -4.80 8.83 -17.54
C ASP A 205 -4.06 9.92 -16.75
N HIS A 206 -3.14 9.54 -15.89
CA HIS A 206 -2.37 10.49 -15.07
C HIS A 206 -1.20 11.12 -15.82
N ALA A 207 -1.02 10.77 -17.07
CA ALA A 207 -0.15 11.34 -18.11
C ALA A 207 1.36 11.30 -17.82
N ASP A 208 1.80 11.72 -16.63
CA ASP A 208 3.22 11.77 -16.27
C ASP A 208 3.80 10.38 -15.97
N GLY A 209 5.12 10.26 -16.14
CA GLY A 209 5.89 9.08 -15.77
C GLY A 209 6.99 9.40 -14.77
N VAL A 210 7.43 8.40 -14.00
CA VAL A 210 8.56 8.49 -13.08
C VAL A 210 9.48 7.29 -13.26
N THR A 211 10.78 7.54 -13.48
CA THR A 211 11.80 6.48 -13.54
C THR A 211 12.25 6.14 -12.12
N VAL A 212 12.28 4.85 -11.81
CA VAL A 212 12.72 4.36 -10.50
C VAL A 212 14.24 4.27 -10.47
N GLU A 213 14.88 4.98 -9.55
CA GLU A 213 16.33 4.96 -9.40
C GLU A 213 16.80 3.93 -8.36
N GLU A 214 18.01 3.41 -8.55
CA GLU A 214 18.59 2.35 -7.69
C GLU A 214 18.74 2.78 -6.23
N ALA A 215 19.22 4.00 -6.00
CA ALA A 215 19.41 4.54 -4.65
C ALA A 215 18.07 4.86 -3.97
N GLU A 216 17.10 5.34 -4.73
CA GLU A 216 15.79 5.77 -4.21
C GLU A 216 14.96 4.59 -3.74
N HIS A 217 14.84 3.52 -4.55
CA HIS A 217 14.06 2.36 -4.15
C HIS A 217 14.67 1.64 -2.93
N MET A 218 16.01 1.60 -2.82
CA MET A 218 16.67 1.09 -1.63
C MET A 218 16.40 1.99 -0.42
N MET A 219 16.45 3.31 -0.58
CA MET A 219 16.15 4.27 0.48
C MET A 219 14.70 4.16 0.94
N ALA A 220 13.75 3.97 0.02
CA ALA A 220 12.35 3.71 0.32
C ALA A 220 12.17 2.43 1.16
N ALA A 221 12.80 1.31 0.77
CA ALA A 221 12.75 0.07 1.56
C ALA A 221 13.31 0.27 2.97
N ARG A 222 14.38 1.07 3.12
CA ARG A 222 14.98 1.43 4.42
C ARG A 222 14.09 2.37 5.22
N LEU A 223 13.46 3.36 4.57
CA LEU A 223 12.49 4.25 5.19
C LEU A 223 11.35 3.46 5.83
N TYR A 224 10.84 2.45 5.17
CA TYR A 224 9.75 1.60 5.69
C TYR A 224 10.24 0.49 6.63
N GLN A 225 11.55 0.38 6.86
CA GLN A 225 12.19 -0.73 7.58
C GLN A 225 11.80 -2.10 7.03
N ASN A 226 11.57 -2.19 5.73
CA ASN A 226 11.36 -3.44 5.04
C ASN A 226 12.72 -4.15 4.85
N THR A 227 12.95 -5.22 5.60
CA THR A 227 14.24 -5.93 5.65
C THR A 227 14.35 -7.06 4.63
N ALA A 228 13.37 -7.24 3.74
CA ALA A 228 13.39 -8.31 2.76
C ALA A 228 14.63 -8.22 1.87
N ARG A 229 15.41 -9.29 1.84
CA ARG A 229 16.71 -9.36 1.14
C ARG A 229 16.59 -9.06 -0.35
N VAL A 230 15.45 -9.40 -0.93
CA VAL A 230 15.15 -9.16 -2.34
C VAL A 230 15.21 -7.68 -2.74
N HIS A 231 15.02 -6.76 -1.77
CA HIS A 231 15.11 -5.32 -2.01
C HIS A 231 16.48 -4.73 -1.64
N LEU A 232 17.25 -5.38 -0.77
CA LEU A 232 18.43 -4.78 -0.13
C LEU A 232 19.76 -5.45 -0.50
N ASN A 233 19.80 -6.77 -0.71
CA ASN A 233 21.02 -7.54 -0.84
C ASN A 233 21.34 -7.88 -2.29
N GLN A 234 22.13 -7.00 -2.97
CA GLN A 234 22.49 -7.21 -4.37
C GLN A 234 23.38 -8.46 -4.56
N LEU A 235 24.24 -8.82 -3.60
CA LEU A 235 25.10 -10.00 -3.72
C LEU A 235 24.27 -11.30 -3.81
N GLU A 236 23.22 -11.39 -2.98
CA GLU A 236 22.28 -12.51 -3.02
C GLU A 236 21.41 -12.46 -4.29
N GLN A 237 20.93 -11.27 -4.67
CA GLN A 237 20.04 -11.13 -5.82
C GLN A 237 20.77 -11.30 -7.16
N ALA A 238 22.07 -11.13 -7.22
CA ALA A 238 22.88 -11.47 -8.40
C ALA A 238 22.77 -12.97 -8.77
N GLN A 239 22.47 -13.84 -7.80
CA GLN A 239 22.24 -15.27 -7.99
C GLN A 239 20.78 -15.64 -8.25
N SER A 240 19.85 -14.67 -8.17
CA SER A 240 18.44 -14.88 -8.46
C SER A 240 18.17 -14.95 -9.97
N ARG A 241 16.98 -15.45 -10.35
CA ARG A 241 16.54 -15.47 -11.76
C ARG A 241 16.57 -14.12 -12.45
N PHE A 242 16.55 -13.01 -11.68
CA PHE A 242 16.54 -11.66 -12.24
C PHE A 242 17.92 -11.00 -12.27
N GLY A 243 18.92 -11.53 -11.54
CA GLY A 243 20.28 -10.97 -11.45
C GLY A 243 20.38 -9.62 -10.75
N LYS A 244 19.29 -9.06 -10.22
CA LYS A 244 19.20 -7.73 -9.62
C LYS A 244 18.10 -7.65 -8.57
N ARG A 245 18.17 -6.61 -7.70
CA ARG A 245 17.18 -6.36 -6.67
C ARG A 245 15.86 -5.93 -7.26
N LEU A 246 14.76 -6.39 -6.65
CA LEU A 246 13.41 -5.94 -6.96
C LEU A 246 13.11 -4.62 -6.23
N VAL A 247 12.41 -3.72 -6.89
CA VAL A 247 11.77 -2.58 -6.23
C VAL A 247 10.69 -3.09 -5.29
N TYR A 248 10.61 -2.52 -4.07
CA TYR A 248 9.56 -2.87 -3.13
C TYR A 248 8.18 -2.46 -3.69
N GLY A 249 7.24 -3.40 -3.70
CA GLY A 249 5.91 -3.17 -4.28
C GLY A 249 5.13 -2.03 -3.61
N GLY A 250 5.29 -1.83 -2.29
CA GLY A 250 4.69 -0.69 -1.59
C GLY A 250 5.26 0.66 -2.05
N HIS A 251 6.52 0.71 -2.51
CA HIS A 251 7.06 1.91 -3.15
C HIS A 251 6.47 2.13 -4.54
N VAL A 252 6.27 1.08 -5.32
CA VAL A 252 5.55 1.15 -6.62
C VAL A 252 4.13 1.69 -6.41
N LEU A 253 3.41 1.22 -5.38
CA LEU A 253 2.09 1.75 -5.02
C LEU A 253 2.15 3.24 -4.65
N SER A 254 3.16 3.65 -3.87
CA SER A 254 3.34 5.05 -3.48
C SER A 254 3.64 5.96 -4.66
N LEU A 255 4.46 5.51 -5.63
CA LEU A 255 4.73 6.24 -6.87
C LEU A 255 3.47 6.35 -7.76
N ALA A 256 2.73 5.25 -7.93
CA ALA A 256 1.47 5.26 -8.67
C ALA A 256 0.45 6.21 -8.02
N ARG A 257 0.37 6.22 -6.69
CA ARG A 257 -0.48 7.16 -5.95
C ARG A 257 -0.04 8.62 -6.16
N ALA A 258 1.26 8.90 -6.13
CA ALA A 258 1.79 10.24 -6.38
C ALA A 258 1.48 10.71 -7.81
N LEU A 259 1.63 9.85 -8.82
CA LEU A 259 1.23 10.14 -10.21
C LEU A 259 -0.27 10.44 -10.33
N SER A 260 -1.12 9.79 -9.52
CA SER A 260 -2.57 10.00 -9.54
C SER A 260 -2.99 11.41 -9.09
N PHE A 261 -2.08 12.23 -8.56
CA PHE A 261 -2.32 13.65 -8.35
C PHE A 261 -2.85 14.34 -9.61
N ASN A 262 -2.33 13.98 -10.78
CA ASN A 262 -2.85 14.47 -12.04
C ASN A 262 -4.23 13.84 -12.32
N GLY A 263 -5.28 14.62 -12.12
CA GLY A 263 -6.67 14.21 -12.28
C GLY A 263 -7.37 13.77 -10.98
N LEU A 264 -6.65 13.56 -9.87
CA LEU A 264 -7.21 13.18 -8.57
C LEU A 264 -6.59 13.99 -7.40
N ALA A 265 -6.15 15.23 -7.65
CA ALA A 265 -5.45 16.07 -6.66
C ALA A 265 -6.25 16.25 -5.34
N ASN A 266 -7.58 16.25 -5.42
CA ASN A 266 -8.46 16.40 -4.27
C ASN A 266 -8.90 15.08 -3.62
N ALA A 267 -8.41 13.93 -4.09
CA ALA A 267 -8.54 12.64 -3.40
C ALA A 267 -7.48 12.59 -2.27
N VAL A 268 -7.73 13.31 -1.19
CA VAL A 268 -6.71 13.75 -0.23
C VAL A 268 -6.23 12.68 0.75
N GLN A 269 -6.97 11.58 0.91
CA GLN A 269 -6.68 10.52 1.89
C GLN A 269 -7.17 9.17 1.39
N ILE A 270 -6.44 8.09 1.67
CA ILE A 270 -6.91 6.72 1.44
C ILE A 270 -7.67 6.26 2.70
N LEU A 271 -8.91 5.85 2.54
CA LEU A 271 -9.75 5.32 3.63
C LEU A 271 -9.67 3.80 3.75
N ALA A 272 -9.51 3.13 2.59
CA ALA A 272 -9.42 1.66 2.57
C ALA A 272 -8.65 1.16 1.34
N ILE A 273 -8.07 -0.04 1.49
CA ILE A 273 -7.51 -0.87 0.42
C ILE A 273 -8.41 -2.11 0.31
N ASN A 274 -9.26 -2.14 -0.71
CA ASN A 274 -10.20 -3.24 -0.93
C ASN A 274 -9.48 -4.51 -1.36
N SER A 275 -8.61 -4.36 -2.34
CA SER A 275 -7.74 -5.42 -2.85
C SER A 275 -6.51 -4.81 -3.50
N GLY A 276 -5.46 -5.61 -3.68
CA GLY A 276 -4.27 -5.16 -4.36
C GLY A 276 -3.38 -6.31 -4.81
N ARG A 277 -2.75 -6.12 -5.96
CA ARG A 277 -1.79 -7.08 -6.53
C ARG A 277 -0.59 -6.37 -7.12
N HIS A 278 0.59 -6.91 -6.82
CA HIS A 278 1.81 -6.63 -7.59
C HIS A 278 1.87 -7.65 -8.71
N VAL A 279 1.55 -7.21 -9.94
CA VAL A 279 1.32 -8.09 -11.10
C VAL A 279 2.60 -8.59 -11.70
N ALA A 280 3.58 -7.68 -11.86
CA ALA A 280 4.87 -7.98 -12.43
C ALA A 280 6.00 -7.26 -11.66
N PRO A 281 7.25 -7.78 -11.72
CA PRO A 281 8.38 -7.15 -11.06
C PRO A 281 8.74 -5.80 -11.68
N VAL A 282 9.15 -4.86 -10.82
CA VAL A 282 9.73 -3.56 -11.19
C VAL A 282 11.18 -3.54 -10.75
N PHE A 283 12.02 -2.92 -11.57
CA PHE A 283 13.45 -2.77 -11.32
C PHE A 283 13.87 -1.30 -11.46
N ALA A 284 15.01 -0.95 -10.90
CA ALA A 284 15.64 0.33 -11.19
C ALA A 284 15.90 0.46 -12.70
N GLY A 285 15.62 1.64 -13.24
CA GLY A 285 15.61 1.95 -14.66
C GLY A 285 14.25 1.78 -15.34
N ASP A 286 13.27 1.10 -14.72
CA ASP A 286 11.90 1.08 -15.25
C ASP A 286 11.24 2.45 -15.02
N THR A 287 10.51 2.94 -16.01
CA THR A 287 9.67 4.14 -15.89
C THR A 287 8.23 3.74 -15.66
N LEU A 288 7.65 4.21 -14.56
CA LEU A 288 6.27 3.92 -14.18
C LEU A 288 5.33 5.01 -14.69
N PHE A 289 4.17 4.60 -15.17
CA PHE A 289 3.00 5.41 -15.48
C PHE A 289 1.80 4.88 -14.71
N ALA A 290 0.75 5.68 -14.57
CA ALA A 290 -0.45 5.26 -13.87
C ALA A 290 -1.74 5.77 -14.50
N TRP A 291 -2.83 5.03 -14.29
CA TRP A 291 -4.18 5.45 -14.61
C TRP A 291 -5.16 4.97 -13.55
N SER A 292 -6.32 5.62 -13.45
CA SER A 292 -7.37 5.23 -12.52
C SER A 292 -8.72 5.07 -13.20
N GLU A 293 -9.58 4.23 -12.61
CA GLU A 293 -10.99 4.09 -12.95
C GLU A 293 -11.85 4.30 -11.71
N VAL A 294 -12.89 5.12 -11.81
CA VAL A 294 -13.88 5.27 -10.75
C VAL A 294 -14.81 4.06 -10.78
N LEU A 295 -14.66 3.18 -9.79
CA LEU A 295 -15.46 1.94 -9.70
C LEU A 295 -16.81 2.17 -9.01
N ASP A 296 -16.83 3.09 -8.01
CA ASP A 296 -18.01 3.38 -7.21
C ASP A 296 -17.87 4.73 -6.51
N ARG A 297 -18.97 5.24 -5.96
CA ARG A 297 -19.04 6.50 -5.24
C ARG A 297 -19.93 6.35 -4.00
N HIS A 298 -19.48 6.89 -2.88
CA HIS A 298 -20.27 6.89 -1.66
C HIS A 298 -20.23 8.25 -0.95
N GLU A 299 -21.40 8.78 -0.60
CA GLU A 299 -21.52 9.98 0.22
C GLU A 299 -21.21 9.62 1.67
N LEU A 300 -20.22 10.28 2.27
CA LEU A 300 -19.85 10.07 3.67
C LEU A 300 -20.53 11.08 4.59
N ARG A 301 -20.42 12.35 4.20
CA ARG A 301 -21.04 13.51 4.88
C ARG A 301 -21.43 14.54 3.82
N LYS A 302 -22.15 15.60 4.25
CA LYS A 302 -22.55 16.70 3.37
C LYS A 302 -21.37 17.41 2.67
N ASP A 303 -20.18 17.39 3.30
CA ASP A 303 -18.96 18.11 2.88
C ASP A 303 -17.90 17.18 2.24
N CYS A 304 -18.09 15.86 2.26
CA CYS A 304 -17.16 14.91 1.66
C CYS A 304 -17.80 13.59 1.25
N GLY A 305 -17.20 12.94 0.28
CA GLY A 305 -17.54 11.60 -0.16
C GLY A 305 -16.30 10.72 -0.33
N ALA A 306 -16.52 9.47 -0.63
CA ALA A 306 -15.48 8.51 -1.02
C ALA A 306 -15.64 8.13 -2.48
N LEU A 307 -14.52 8.06 -3.21
CA LEU A 307 -14.41 7.44 -4.52
C LEU A 307 -13.75 6.08 -4.36
N ARG A 308 -14.38 5.03 -4.89
CA ARG A 308 -13.72 3.74 -5.07
C ARG A 308 -12.98 3.77 -6.40
N LEU A 309 -11.68 3.63 -6.31
CA LEU A 309 -10.78 3.80 -7.44
C LEU A 309 -10.00 2.52 -7.69
N ARG A 310 -9.99 2.04 -8.93
CA ARG A 310 -8.93 1.17 -9.40
C ARG A 310 -7.74 2.05 -9.74
N LEU A 311 -6.58 1.77 -9.15
CA LEU A 311 -5.30 2.39 -9.48
C LEU A 311 -4.40 1.33 -10.11
N VAL A 312 -4.05 1.56 -11.36
CA VAL A 312 -3.20 0.67 -12.16
C VAL A 312 -1.90 1.38 -12.47
N ALA A 313 -0.77 0.67 -12.33
CA ALA A 313 0.50 1.15 -12.86
C ALA A 313 1.01 0.24 -13.97
N THR A 314 1.62 0.87 -14.97
CA THR A 314 2.38 0.21 -16.04
C THR A 314 3.85 0.60 -15.94
N LYS A 315 4.71 -0.16 -16.59
CA LYS A 315 6.13 0.17 -16.74
C LYS A 315 6.54 0.24 -18.20
N ASN A 316 7.39 1.24 -18.51
CA ASN A 316 8.02 1.44 -19.83
C ASN A 316 7.02 1.59 -20.99
N ASP A 317 5.73 1.83 -20.66
CA ASP A 317 4.66 2.02 -21.63
C ASP A 317 3.60 2.95 -21.02
N PRO A 318 3.37 4.15 -21.61
CA PRO A 318 2.35 5.07 -21.14
C PRO A 318 0.95 4.45 -21.12
N CYS A 319 0.07 4.98 -20.26
CA CYS A 319 -1.25 4.42 -20.00
C CYS A 319 -2.30 4.74 -21.08
N HIS A 320 -1.90 5.08 -22.31
CA HIS A 320 -2.81 5.32 -23.40
C HIS A 320 -3.71 4.10 -23.67
N GLY A 321 -5.02 4.32 -23.69
CA GLY A 321 -6.00 3.23 -23.83
C GLY A 321 -6.27 2.42 -22.57
N PHE A 322 -5.74 2.82 -21.41
CA PHE A 322 -6.03 2.20 -20.10
C PHE A 322 -5.70 0.71 -20.04
N PRO A 323 -4.43 0.32 -20.27
CA PRO A 323 -4.03 -1.08 -20.35
C PRO A 323 -4.24 -1.81 -19.03
N LEU A 324 -4.84 -3.00 -19.07
CA LEU A 324 -5.05 -3.83 -17.88
C LEU A 324 -4.92 -5.32 -18.21
N ARG A 325 -5.86 -5.85 -19.01
CA ARG A 325 -5.94 -7.28 -19.35
C ARG A 325 -6.26 -7.45 -20.82
N ASP A 326 -5.85 -8.59 -21.37
CA ASP A 326 -6.22 -9.03 -22.70
C ASP A 326 -7.65 -9.64 -22.73
N GLU A 327 -8.07 -10.11 -23.88
CA GLU A 327 -9.37 -10.76 -24.12
C GLU A 327 -9.55 -12.08 -23.34
N HIS A 328 -8.46 -12.69 -22.88
CA HIS A 328 -8.46 -13.91 -22.07
C HIS A 328 -8.43 -13.62 -20.56
N GLY A 329 -8.45 -12.33 -20.16
CA GLY A 329 -8.42 -11.91 -18.77
C GLY A 329 -7.01 -11.96 -18.14
N THR A 330 -5.94 -12.16 -18.92
CA THR A 330 -4.55 -12.14 -18.49
C THR A 330 -4.06 -10.70 -18.43
N TYR A 331 -3.31 -10.33 -17.40
CA TYR A 331 -2.71 -9.00 -17.34
C TYR A 331 -1.74 -8.78 -18.51
N LEU A 332 -1.82 -7.59 -19.11
CA LEU A 332 -0.88 -7.18 -20.13
C LEU A 332 0.54 -7.09 -19.57
N PRO A 333 1.60 -7.37 -20.36
CA PRO A 333 2.97 -7.49 -19.87
C PRO A 333 3.52 -6.22 -19.18
N GLN A 334 3.06 -5.05 -19.59
CA GLN A 334 3.45 -3.76 -19.02
C GLN A 334 2.79 -3.47 -17.67
N VAL A 335 1.69 -4.14 -17.30
CA VAL A 335 1.00 -3.90 -16.04
C VAL A 335 1.79 -4.46 -14.87
N VAL A 336 2.10 -3.63 -13.89
CA VAL A 336 2.90 -4.00 -12.71
C VAL A 336 2.10 -3.93 -11.40
N LEU A 337 1.00 -3.18 -11.38
CA LEU A 337 0.19 -2.94 -10.19
C LEU A 337 -1.29 -2.82 -10.57
N ASP A 338 -2.17 -3.46 -9.78
CA ASP A 338 -3.63 -3.30 -9.84
C ASP A 338 -4.16 -3.26 -8.41
N PHE A 339 -4.60 -2.08 -7.97
CA PHE A 339 -5.15 -1.85 -6.63
C PHE A 339 -6.55 -1.26 -6.72
N ASP A 340 -7.40 -1.67 -5.78
CA ASP A 340 -8.74 -1.15 -5.56
C ASP A 340 -8.76 -0.48 -4.19
N ILE A 341 -9.00 0.83 -4.16
CA ILE A 341 -8.95 1.65 -2.94
C ILE A 341 -10.20 2.51 -2.80
N TRP A 342 -10.54 2.90 -1.58
CA TRP A 342 -11.43 4.01 -1.30
C TRP A 342 -10.61 5.25 -0.93
N ALA A 343 -10.85 6.35 -1.63
CA ALA A 343 -10.19 7.64 -1.40
C ALA A 343 -11.22 8.70 -0.97
N LEU A 344 -10.90 9.43 0.09
CA LEU A 344 -11.68 10.55 0.59
C LEU A 344 -11.51 11.76 -0.34
N MET A 345 -12.61 12.39 -0.71
CA MET A 345 -12.61 13.59 -1.53
C MET A 345 -13.65 14.60 -1.01
N PRO A 346 -13.28 15.89 -0.88
CA PRO A 346 -14.22 16.96 -0.60
C PRO A 346 -15.31 17.06 -1.67
N ARG A 347 -16.50 17.53 -1.28
CA ARG A 347 -17.63 17.79 -2.20
C ARG A 347 -18.13 19.23 -2.07
N ARG A 348 -18.99 19.64 -3.04
CA ARG A 348 -19.67 20.95 -3.02
C ARG A 348 -20.83 21.00 -2.03
#